data_00a63dadafecfe28f2d260ba4b335b19
#
_entry.id   00a63dadafecfe28f2d260ba4b335b19
#
_cell.length_a   1.000
_cell.length_b   1.000
_cell.length_c   1.000
_cell.angle_alpha   90.00
_cell.angle_beta   90.00
_cell.angle_gamma   90.00
#
_symmetry.space_group_name_H-M   'P 1'
#
loop_
_entity.id
_entity.type
_entity.pdbx_description
1 polymer ?
#
loop_
_entity_poly.entity_id
_entity_poly.type
_entity_poly.pdbx_seq_one_letter_code
_entity_poly.pdbx_strand_id
1 'polypeptide(L)'
;LTKNNPKLNSFLSKSTAHIIPLEYSLDGMIGIRHPLGMHSKKLGVSNLYVNIEKDDISKTEEILSSAGLSTNIITSESIIASNYLLNSDEKEIGSLIIDIGAASTDYCYSRKGKPVLIGSLPVGGNQFTSDLSIAFSTNLDFANQLKLETSCTPENERIAEKVIIKQNNSSNTFEITKRQISQVLKERAIELFNLIRQEIIDKLGTENLPERIVLCGGGSKLEGIVPLSRYIFQAKSRLIDSKNIKFLGENLPIESMIAMALASYCHNINISTDYILKSSAKSTSKNTKVSTGNDLTLEKIGSKLQFSVKMLIEKIIIISNKIKKILK
;
A
#
# COMPACT_ATOMS: atom_id res chain seq x y z
N LEU A 1 -22.38 14.02 -16.58
CA LEU A 1 -22.86 15.21 -15.82
C LEU A 1 -21.75 15.94 -15.04
N THR A 2 -20.56 15.40 -14.89
CA THR A 2 -19.45 16.02 -14.16
C THR A 2 -18.54 16.92 -15.01
N LYS A 3 -18.71 16.95 -16.35
CA LYS A 3 -17.79 17.65 -17.26
C LYS A 3 -17.86 19.18 -17.25
N ASN A 4 -18.87 19.80 -16.66
CA ASN A 4 -19.11 21.25 -16.75
C ASN A 4 -19.02 22.04 -15.43
N ASN A 5 -18.37 21.52 -14.39
CA ASN A 5 -18.13 22.28 -13.18
C ASN A 5 -16.71 22.90 -13.20
N PRO A 6 -16.55 24.24 -13.35
CA PRO A 6 -15.25 24.88 -13.50
C PRO A 6 -14.35 24.71 -12.26
N LYS A 7 -14.92 24.61 -11.05
CA LYS A 7 -14.17 24.28 -9.84
C LYS A 7 -13.65 22.85 -9.83
N LEU A 8 -14.42 21.90 -10.40
CA LEU A 8 -14.00 20.52 -10.55
C LEU A 8 -12.89 20.40 -11.60
N ASN A 9 -13.01 21.10 -12.72
CA ASN A 9 -11.99 21.11 -13.79
C ASN A 9 -10.65 21.70 -13.31
N SER A 10 -10.65 22.75 -12.47
CA SER A 10 -9.42 23.31 -11.90
C SER A 10 -8.79 22.39 -10.86
N PHE A 11 -9.58 21.59 -10.16
CA PHE A 11 -9.11 20.58 -9.21
C PHE A 11 -8.54 19.35 -9.93
N LEU A 12 -9.18 18.93 -11.03
CA LEU A 12 -8.76 17.79 -11.85
C LEU A 12 -7.50 18.06 -12.69
N SER A 13 -7.15 19.33 -12.94
CA SER A 13 -5.99 19.69 -13.78
C SER A 13 -4.64 19.48 -13.10
N LYS A 14 -4.61 19.14 -11.81
CA LYS A 14 -3.39 19.19 -10.99
C LYS A 14 -2.88 17.88 -10.44
N SER A 15 -2.99 16.74 -11.00
CA SER A 15 -2.41 15.52 -10.43
C SER A 15 -3.37 14.55 -9.71
N THR A 16 -4.63 14.54 -10.10
CA THR A 16 -5.58 13.55 -9.56
C THR A 16 -5.36 12.20 -10.21
N ALA A 17 -4.90 11.23 -9.43
CA ALA A 17 -4.70 9.85 -9.88
C ALA A 17 -6.01 9.05 -9.87
N HIS A 18 -6.85 9.26 -8.83
CA HIS A 18 -8.12 8.55 -8.71
C HIS A 18 -9.25 9.46 -8.25
N ILE A 19 -10.46 9.16 -8.75
CA ILE A 19 -11.73 9.70 -8.27
C ILE A 19 -12.61 8.50 -7.95
N ILE A 20 -12.90 8.30 -6.66
CA ILE A 20 -13.66 7.15 -6.18
C ILE A 20 -15.00 7.63 -5.64
N PRO A 21 -16.14 7.28 -6.29
CA PRO A 21 -17.46 7.64 -5.78
C PRO A 21 -17.73 6.87 -4.47
N LEU A 22 -17.91 7.59 -3.37
CA LEU A 22 -18.23 7.01 -2.07
C LEU A 22 -19.72 6.72 -1.95
N GLU A 23 -20.53 7.75 -2.18
CA GLU A 23 -22.00 7.65 -2.11
C GLU A 23 -22.66 8.61 -3.09
N TYR A 24 -23.92 8.36 -3.34
CA TYR A 24 -24.78 9.23 -4.15
C TYR A 24 -25.90 9.80 -3.32
N SER A 25 -26.43 10.95 -3.78
CA SER A 25 -27.67 11.53 -3.24
C SER A 25 -28.65 11.83 -4.37
N LEU A 26 -29.91 11.54 -4.16
CA LEU A 26 -30.99 11.80 -5.11
C LEU A 26 -32.02 12.70 -4.42
N ASP A 27 -32.22 13.90 -4.98
CA ASP A 27 -33.17 14.91 -4.45
C ASP A 27 -33.04 15.18 -2.95
N GLY A 28 -31.80 15.11 -2.41
CA GLY A 28 -31.48 15.30 -1.00
C GLY A 28 -31.46 14.02 -0.14
N MET A 29 -31.90 12.89 -0.66
CA MET A 29 -31.75 11.58 -0.01
C MET A 29 -30.31 11.10 -0.17
N ILE A 30 -29.57 10.97 0.91
CA ILE A 30 -28.15 10.57 0.95
C ILE A 30 -27.97 9.05 1.16
N GLY A 31 -26.76 8.54 1.02
CA GLY A 31 -26.42 7.14 1.33
C GLY A 31 -26.79 6.14 0.23
N ILE A 32 -27.10 6.61 -0.97
CA ILE A 32 -27.44 5.73 -2.10
C ILE A 32 -26.14 5.13 -2.68
N ARG A 33 -26.07 3.82 -2.76
CA ARG A 33 -24.89 3.10 -3.31
C ARG A 33 -24.97 2.92 -4.84
N HIS A 34 -26.17 2.65 -5.37
CA HIS A 34 -26.43 2.32 -6.77
C HIS A 34 -27.59 3.14 -7.31
N PRO A 35 -27.33 4.32 -7.93
CA PRO A 35 -28.38 5.21 -8.41
C PRO A 35 -28.94 4.81 -9.80
N LEU A 36 -28.35 3.81 -10.46
CA LEU A 36 -28.78 3.39 -11.79
C LEU A 36 -30.22 2.84 -11.76
N GLY A 37 -31.06 3.35 -12.66
CA GLY A 37 -32.48 2.98 -12.73
C GLY A 37 -33.39 3.75 -11.75
N MET A 38 -32.84 4.64 -10.92
CA MET A 38 -33.64 5.51 -10.03
C MET A 38 -33.95 6.84 -10.71
N HIS A 39 -35.18 7.33 -10.51
CA HIS A 39 -35.60 8.65 -11.02
C HIS A 39 -35.29 9.75 -9.99
N SER A 40 -34.67 10.84 -10.43
CA SER A 40 -34.48 12.04 -9.60
C SER A 40 -34.30 13.28 -10.48
N LYS A 41 -34.59 14.46 -9.92
CA LYS A 41 -34.30 15.75 -10.53
C LYS A 41 -32.87 16.23 -10.30
N LYS A 42 -32.27 15.80 -9.16
CA LYS A 42 -30.93 16.22 -8.74
C LYS A 42 -30.14 15.03 -8.24
N LEU A 43 -29.01 14.78 -8.92
CA LEU A 43 -28.01 13.78 -8.52
C LEU A 43 -26.81 14.49 -7.90
N GLY A 44 -26.48 14.14 -6.66
CA GLY A 44 -25.21 14.48 -6.01
C GLY A 44 -24.30 13.27 -5.90
N VAL A 45 -23.00 13.51 -5.88
CA VAL A 45 -21.97 12.46 -5.72
C VAL A 45 -20.94 12.96 -4.72
N SER A 46 -20.68 12.16 -3.69
CA SER A 46 -19.55 12.34 -2.79
C SER A 46 -18.39 11.51 -3.29
N ASN A 47 -17.23 12.13 -3.52
CA ASN A 47 -16.05 11.47 -4.09
C ASN A 47 -14.85 11.58 -3.16
N LEU A 48 -14.05 10.50 -3.09
CA LEU A 48 -12.68 10.54 -2.62
C LEU A 48 -11.76 10.88 -3.80
N TYR A 49 -11.00 11.97 -3.67
CA TYR A 49 -9.99 12.38 -4.64
C TYR A 49 -8.60 11.97 -4.13
N VAL A 50 -7.84 11.26 -4.95
CA VAL A 50 -6.46 10.89 -4.65
C VAL A 50 -5.54 11.67 -5.57
N ASN A 51 -4.79 12.58 -4.97
CA ASN A 51 -3.86 13.45 -5.69
C ASN A 51 -2.42 12.97 -5.48
N ILE A 52 -1.62 13.05 -6.54
CA ILE A 52 -0.17 12.76 -6.53
C ILE A 52 0.55 14.03 -6.97
N GLU A 53 1.67 14.32 -6.35
CA GLU A 53 2.52 15.45 -6.76
C GLU A 53 3.07 15.23 -8.17
N LYS A 54 3.00 16.27 -9.01
CA LYS A 54 3.46 16.18 -10.41
C LYS A 54 4.93 15.82 -10.52
N ASP A 55 5.74 16.37 -9.63
CA ASP A 55 7.18 16.14 -9.60
C ASP A 55 7.51 14.66 -9.35
N ASP A 56 6.75 13.98 -8.52
CA ASP A 56 6.95 12.56 -8.24
C ASP A 56 6.54 11.69 -9.44
N ILE A 57 5.48 12.09 -10.15
CA ILE A 57 5.11 11.46 -11.42
C ILE A 57 6.22 11.63 -12.44
N SER A 58 6.68 12.86 -12.65
CA SER A 58 7.73 13.17 -13.64
C SER A 58 9.04 12.44 -13.36
N LYS A 59 9.47 12.39 -12.11
CA LYS A 59 10.68 11.65 -11.69
C LYS A 59 10.52 10.15 -11.95
N THR A 60 9.36 9.59 -11.65
CA THR A 60 9.07 8.17 -11.88
C THR A 60 9.08 7.84 -13.37
N GLU A 61 8.46 8.68 -14.20
CA GLU A 61 8.46 8.54 -15.65
C GLU A 61 9.87 8.66 -16.26
N GLU A 62 10.68 9.58 -15.76
CA GLU A 62 12.07 9.75 -16.18
C GLU A 62 12.93 8.52 -15.86
N ILE A 63 12.81 7.97 -14.64
CA ILE A 63 13.52 6.76 -14.23
C ILE A 63 13.12 5.57 -15.11
N LEU A 64 11.82 5.38 -15.36
CA LEU A 64 11.31 4.30 -16.20
C LEU A 64 11.75 4.46 -17.66
N SER A 65 11.68 5.68 -18.19
CA SER A 65 12.14 6.00 -19.54
C SER A 65 13.63 5.74 -19.72
N SER A 66 14.46 6.08 -18.73
CA SER A 66 15.89 5.79 -18.70
C SER A 66 16.19 4.28 -18.73
N ALA A 67 15.28 3.48 -18.20
CA ALA A 67 15.34 2.01 -18.26
C ALA A 67 14.74 1.42 -19.56
N GLY A 68 14.28 2.25 -20.50
CA GLY A 68 13.62 1.85 -21.74
C GLY A 68 12.18 1.38 -21.56
N LEU A 69 11.51 1.82 -20.50
CA LEU A 69 10.12 1.48 -20.18
C LEU A 69 9.21 2.71 -20.40
N SER A 70 7.96 2.44 -20.78
CA SER A 70 6.92 3.47 -20.87
C SER A 70 5.88 3.28 -19.77
N THR A 71 5.38 4.39 -19.23
CA THR A 71 4.32 4.39 -18.23
C THR A 71 2.95 4.46 -18.90
N ASN A 72 2.10 3.48 -18.66
CA ASN A 72 0.73 3.46 -19.18
C ASN A 72 -0.30 3.86 -18.12
N ILE A 73 -0.03 3.53 -16.85
CA ILE A 73 -0.96 3.73 -15.73
C ILE A 73 -0.16 4.12 -14.49
N ILE A 74 -0.67 5.11 -13.77
CA ILE A 74 -0.20 5.51 -12.46
C ILE A 74 -1.34 5.30 -11.47
N THR A 75 -1.04 4.65 -10.36
CA THR A 75 -2.03 4.31 -9.32
C THR A 75 -1.45 4.44 -7.93
N SER A 76 -2.30 4.65 -6.94
CA SER A 76 -1.89 4.62 -5.53
C SER A 76 -1.67 3.20 -5.06
N GLU A 77 -0.51 2.96 -4.44
CA GLU A 77 -0.12 1.69 -3.82
C GLU A 77 -1.15 1.24 -2.77
N SER A 78 -1.59 2.16 -1.90
CA SER A 78 -2.58 1.90 -0.86
C SER A 78 -3.93 1.44 -1.41
N ILE A 79 -4.38 2.01 -2.55
CA ILE A 79 -5.61 1.58 -3.22
C ILE A 79 -5.46 0.17 -3.76
N ILE A 80 -4.32 -0.12 -4.39
CA ILE A 80 -4.03 -1.45 -4.92
C ILE A 80 -3.99 -2.47 -3.80
N ALA A 81 -3.26 -2.16 -2.70
CA ALA A 81 -3.22 -3.01 -1.52
C ALA A 81 -4.63 -3.31 -1.01
N SER A 82 -5.47 -2.30 -0.82
CA SER A 82 -6.84 -2.47 -0.36
C SER A 82 -7.68 -3.33 -1.32
N ASN A 83 -7.57 -3.09 -2.62
CA ASN A 83 -8.41 -3.77 -3.60
C ASN A 83 -8.06 -5.25 -3.79
N TYR A 84 -6.80 -5.62 -3.63
CA TYR A 84 -6.31 -6.96 -3.97
C TYR A 84 -5.87 -7.80 -2.77
N LEU A 85 -5.52 -7.17 -1.66
CA LEU A 85 -5.05 -7.88 -0.46
C LEU A 85 -6.11 -8.03 0.63
N LEU A 86 -7.18 -7.22 0.61
CA LEU A 86 -8.35 -7.39 1.46
C LEU A 86 -9.39 -8.27 0.76
N ASN A 87 -10.01 -9.16 1.52
CA ASN A 87 -11.17 -9.92 1.02
C ASN A 87 -12.46 -9.06 1.03
N SER A 88 -13.54 -9.59 0.44
CA SER A 88 -14.82 -8.86 0.31
C SER A 88 -15.41 -8.47 1.65
N ASP A 89 -15.36 -9.39 2.64
CA ASP A 89 -15.92 -9.16 3.98
C ASP A 89 -15.12 -8.08 4.73
N GLU A 90 -13.78 -8.12 4.61
CA GLU A 90 -12.91 -7.10 5.20
C GLU A 90 -13.20 -5.70 4.64
N LYS A 91 -13.42 -5.60 3.31
CA LYS A 91 -13.79 -4.33 2.68
C LYS A 91 -15.16 -3.82 3.09
N GLU A 92 -16.12 -4.72 3.27
CA GLU A 92 -17.50 -4.34 3.63
C GLU A 92 -17.60 -3.91 5.08
N ILE A 93 -17.03 -4.66 6.02
CA ILE A 93 -17.11 -4.41 7.47
C ILE A 93 -16.37 -3.13 7.86
N GLY A 94 -15.18 -2.93 7.33
CA GLY A 94 -14.30 -1.80 7.64
C GLY A 94 -12.92 -2.28 8.08
N SER A 95 -11.97 -2.26 7.13
CA SER A 95 -10.61 -2.72 7.38
C SER A 95 -9.58 -1.69 6.96
N LEU A 96 -8.58 -1.52 7.80
CA LEU A 96 -7.39 -0.71 7.54
C LEU A 96 -6.26 -1.63 7.12
N ILE A 97 -5.77 -1.47 5.88
CA ILE A 97 -4.52 -2.08 5.45
C ILE A 97 -3.40 -1.07 5.66
N ILE A 98 -2.31 -1.54 6.25
CA ILE A 98 -1.10 -0.75 6.56
C ILE A 98 0.09 -1.46 5.92
N ASP A 99 0.73 -0.80 4.97
CA ASP A 99 1.97 -1.24 4.34
C ASP A 99 3.16 -0.53 4.98
N ILE A 100 3.91 -1.25 5.81
CA ILE A 100 5.09 -0.72 6.48
C ILE A 100 6.30 -0.99 5.60
N GLY A 101 6.66 -0.01 4.78
CA GLY A 101 7.82 -0.04 3.91
C GLY A 101 9.13 0.28 4.64
N ALA A 102 10.19 0.54 3.87
CA ALA A 102 11.48 0.94 4.42
C ALA A 102 11.50 2.42 4.85
N ALA A 103 11.04 3.32 4.00
CA ALA A 103 11.07 4.77 4.21
C ALA A 103 9.73 5.36 4.61
N SER A 104 8.64 4.75 4.19
CA SER A 104 7.26 5.20 4.42
C SER A 104 6.37 4.09 4.93
N THR A 105 5.25 4.48 5.50
CA THR A 105 4.12 3.61 5.79
C THR A 105 2.89 4.18 5.09
N ASP A 106 2.35 3.37 4.19
CA ASP A 106 1.19 3.70 3.38
C ASP A 106 -0.03 2.94 3.91
N TYR A 107 -1.19 3.59 3.92
CA TYR A 107 -2.38 2.94 4.45
C TYR A 107 -3.64 3.34 3.70
N CYS A 108 -4.59 2.41 3.70
CA CYS A 108 -5.92 2.60 3.14
C CYS A 108 -6.98 2.02 4.08
N TYR A 109 -7.92 2.85 4.47
CA TYR A 109 -9.10 2.40 5.18
C TYR A 109 -10.25 2.20 4.20
N SER A 110 -10.75 0.97 4.12
CA SER A 110 -11.88 0.59 3.29
C SER A 110 -13.09 0.24 4.13
N ARG A 111 -14.27 0.71 3.73
CA ARG A 111 -15.55 0.45 4.38
C ARG A 111 -16.65 0.42 3.32
N LYS A 112 -17.66 -0.44 3.51
CA LYS A 112 -18.76 -0.60 2.56
C LYS A 112 -18.27 -0.91 1.14
N GLY A 113 -17.21 -1.72 1.04
CA GLY A 113 -16.61 -2.16 -0.21
C GLY A 113 -15.74 -1.12 -0.93
N LYS A 114 -15.48 0.06 -0.33
CA LYS A 114 -14.76 1.16 -0.98
C LYS A 114 -13.67 1.76 -0.08
N PRO A 115 -12.55 2.24 -0.65
CA PRO A 115 -11.61 3.10 0.06
C PRO A 115 -12.31 4.40 0.51
N VAL A 116 -12.23 4.71 1.80
CA VAL A 116 -12.82 5.93 2.38
C VAL A 116 -11.76 6.90 2.90
N LEU A 117 -10.57 6.40 3.21
CA LEU A 117 -9.41 7.20 3.63
C LEU A 117 -8.13 6.55 3.12
N ILE A 118 -7.22 7.38 2.66
CA ILE A 118 -5.87 6.98 2.22
C ILE A 118 -4.88 7.95 2.83
N GLY A 119 -3.76 7.46 3.26
CA GLY A 119 -2.68 8.27 3.78
C GLY A 119 -1.32 7.62 3.59
N SER A 120 -0.28 8.42 3.78
CA SER A 120 1.12 8.03 3.76
C SER A 120 1.86 8.81 4.84
N LEU A 121 2.67 8.12 5.62
CA LEU A 121 3.55 8.70 6.62
C LEU A 121 5.01 8.47 6.23
N PRO A 122 5.90 9.47 6.34
CA PRO A 122 7.34 9.32 6.07
C PRO A 122 8.05 8.62 7.24
N VAL A 123 7.47 7.54 7.73
CA VAL A 123 7.96 6.69 8.83
C VAL A 123 7.88 5.25 8.39
N GLY A 124 8.99 4.54 8.34
CA GLY A 124 9.05 3.14 7.95
C GLY A 124 10.17 2.41 8.69
N GLY A 125 10.58 1.25 8.21
CA GLY A 125 11.61 0.41 8.83
C GLY A 125 12.95 1.09 9.08
N ASN A 126 13.28 2.12 8.31
CA ASN A 126 14.51 2.89 8.47
C ASN A 126 14.50 3.75 9.74
N GLN A 127 13.34 4.27 10.16
CA GLN A 127 13.21 5.05 11.39
C GLN A 127 13.47 4.16 12.62
N PHE A 128 12.96 2.92 12.62
CA PHE A 128 13.27 1.95 13.67
C PHE A 128 14.78 1.69 13.79
N THR A 129 15.45 1.55 12.63
CA THR A 129 16.92 1.38 12.61
C THR A 129 17.64 2.63 13.10
N SER A 130 17.20 3.82 12.67
CA SER A 130 17.77 5.09 13.11
C SER A 130 17.64 5.31 14.61
N ASP A 131 16.46 4.99 15.17
CA ASP A 131 16.21 5.12 16.62
C ASP A 131 17.16 4.23 17.43
N LEU A 132 17.36 2.98 17.00
CA LEU A 132 18.33 2.09 17.64
C LEU A 132 19.77 2.62 17.51
N SER A 133 20.13 3.13 16.31
CA SER A 133 21.46 3.72 16.08
C SER A 133 21.73 4.91 17.00
N ILE A 134 20.74 5.78 17.18
CA ILE A 134 20.82 6.95 18.06
C ILE A 134 20.83 6.54 19.53
N ALA A 135 19.87 5.70 19.95
CA ALA A 135 19.71 5.29 21.33
C ALA A 135 20.96 4.59 21.89
N PHE A 136 21.65 3.80 21.05
CA PHE A 136 22.81 3.01 21.46
C PHE A 136 24.14 3.49 20.85
N SER A 137 24.14 4.66 20.19
CA SER A 137 25.35 5.26 19.58
C SER A 137 26.13 4.28 18.70
N THR A 138 25.42 3.46 17.91
CA THR A 138 25.99 2.44 17.02
C THR A 138 25.76 2.74 15.55
N ASN A 139 26.43 2.02 14.65
CA ASN A 139 26.23 2.22 13.21
C ASN A 139 24.89 1.63 12.73
N LEU A 140 24.42 2.10 11.58
CA LEU A 140 23.11 1.73 11.02
C LEU A 140 23.03 0.24 10.65
N ASP A 141 24.13 -0.36 10.18
CA ASP A 141 24.13 -1.78 9.81
C ASP A 141 23.93 -2.67 11.03
N PHE A 142 24.63 -2.37 12.12
CA PHE A 142 24.48 -3.10 13.36
C PHE A 142 23.10 -2.84 14.02
N ALA A 143 22.62 -1.58 14.00
CA ALA A 143 21.28 -1.25 14.45
C ALA A 143 20.19 -2.01 13.65
N ASN A 144 20.40 -2.18 12.34
CA ASN A 144 19.49 -2.98 11.50
C ASN A 144 19.53 -4.47 11.89
N GLN A 145 20.69 -5.03 12.19
CA GLN A 145 20.78 -6.40 12.70
C GLN A 145 20.03 -6.56 14.02
N LEU A 146 20.22 -5.63 14.98
CA LEU A 146 19.51 -5.63 16.24
C LEU A 146 17.98 -5.62 16.04
N LYS A 147 17.49 -4.79 15.10
CA LYS A 147 16.07 -4.74 14.75
C LYS A 147 15.54 -6.07 14.22
N LEU A 148 16.33 -6.77 13.40
CA LEU A 148 15.91 -8.04 12.79
C LEU A 148 15.92 -9.21 13.79
N GLU A 149 16.70 -9.09 14.86
CA GLU A 149 16.89 -10.14 15.87
C GLU A 149 16.09 -9.91 17.17
N THR A 150 15.35 -8.78 17.26
CA THR A 150 14.64 -8.38 18.48
C THR A 150 13.18 -8.07 18.17
N SER A 151 12.28 -8.46 19.07
CA SER A 151 10.85 -8.15 18.97
C SER A 151 10.53 -6.72 19.41
N CYS A 152 9.32 -6.22 19.12
CA CYS A 152 8.81 -4.99 19.74
C CYS A 152 7.89 -5.26 20.94
N THR A 153 8.09 -6.39 21.63
CA THR A 153 7.37 -6.81 22.84
C THR A 153 8.36 -7.07 23.98
N PRO A 154 8.80 -6.03 24.71
CA PRO A 154 9.80 -6.14 25.76
C PRO A 154 9.44 -7.15 26.86
N GLU A 155 8.15 -7.40 27.03
CA GLU A 155 7.62 -8.36 28.00
C GLU A 155 8.03 -9.80 27.69
N ASN A 156 8.26 -10.11 26.41
CA ASN A 156 8.65 -11.44 25.92
C ASN A 156 10.17 -11.63 25.95
N GLU A 157 10.95 -10.55 26.06
CA GLU A 157 12.40 -10.62 26.04
C GLU A 157 12.98 -11.05 27.42
N ARG A 158 13.93 -11.98 27.42
CA ARG A 158 14.58 -12.44 28.62
C ARG A 158 15.45 -11.33 29.18
N ILE A 159 15.28 -11.00 30.47
CA ILE A 159 16.04 -9.93 31.17
C ILE A 159 17.54 -10.20 31.14
N ALA A 160 17.94 -11.48 31.18
CA ALA A 160 19.34 -11.89 31.23
C ALA A 160 20.06 -11.88 29.87
N GLU A 161 19.30 -11.72 28.76
CA GLU A 161 19.88 -11.77 27.42
C GLU A 161 20.50 -10.42 27.08
N LYS A 162 21.84 -10.38 27.06
CA LYS A 162 22.64 -9.19 26.82
C LYS A 162 23.26 -9.22 25.43
N VAL A 163 23.40 -8.03 24.85
CA VAL A 163 24.08 -7.78 23.60
C VAL A 163 25.22 -6.81 23.83
N ILE A 164 26.39 -7.12 23.29
CA ILE A 164 27.55 -6.24 23.34
C ILE A 164 27.50 -5.28 22.17
N ILE A 165 27.44 -4.00 22.46
CA ILE A 165 27.44 -2.93 21.48
C ILE A 165 28.83 -2.29 21.41
N LYS A 166 29.33 -2.18 20.17
CA LYS A 166 30.52 -1.39 19.88
C LYS A 166 30.10 0.02 19.52
N GLN A 167 30.59 1.00 20.27
CA GLN A 167 30.28 2.41 20.02
C GLN A 167 30.96 2.90 18.75
N ASN A 168 30.27 3.76 18.00
CA ASN A 168 30.85 4.42 16.83
C ASN A 168 32.09 5.24 17.22
N ASN A 169 33.12 5.13 16.38
CA ASN A 169 34.36 5.89 16.52
C ASN A 169 35.16 5.69 17.85
N SER A 170 34.87 4.61 18.57
CA SER A 170 35.62 4.27 19.77
C SER A 170 35.83 2.76 19.86
N SER A 171 36.86 2.35 20.60
CA SER A 171 37.06 0.95 20.98
C SER A 171 36.20 0.52 22.19
N ASN A 172 35.40 1.44 22.70
CA ASN A 172 34.58 1.16 23.88
C ASN A 172 33.39 0.26 23.47
N THR A 173 33.18 -0.74 24.30
CA THR A 173 32.01 -1.62 24.21
C THR A 173 31.19 -1.48 25.49
N PHE A 174 29.87 -1.59 25.36
CA PHE A 174 28.98 -1.63 26.50
C PHE A 174 27.92 -2.72 26.30
N GLU A 175 27.40 -3.20 27.40
CA GLU A 175 26.33 -4.22 27.37
C GLU A 175 24.98 -3.57 27.51
N ILE A 176 24.04 -4.01 26.65
CA ILE A 176 22.62 -3.71 26.79
C ILE A 176 21.81 -5.00 26.79
N THR A 177 20.61 -4.95 27.31
CA THR A 177 19.69 -6.10 27.27
C THR A 177 18.85 -6.05 26.01
N LYS A 178 18.45 -7.21 25.49
CA LYS A 178 17.44 -7.28 24.38
C LYS A 178 16.16 -6.55 24.74
N ARG A 179 15.78 -6.57 26.04
CA ARG A 179 14.60 -5.83 26.50
C ARG A 179 14.71 -4.31 26.28
N GLN A 180 15.90 -3.72 26.42
CA GLN A 180 16.11 -2.29 26.14
C GLN A 180 15.98 -2.00 24.64
N ILE A 181 16.50 -2.89 23.79
CA ILE A 181 16.34 -2.78 22.32
C ILE A 181 14.86 -2.86 21.95
N SER A 182 14.17 -3.86 22.48
CA SER A 182 12.74 -4.09 22.28
C SER A 182 11.89 -2.90 22.71
N GLN A 183 12.26 -2.21 23.80
CA GLN A 183 11.54 -1.01 24.26
C GLN A 183 11.62 0.12 23.23
N VAL A 184 12.79 0.38 22.64
CA VAL A 184 12.94 1.40 21.59
C VAL A 184 12.07 1.06 20.38
N LEU A 185 12.08 -0.20 19.94
CA LEU A 185 11.25 -0.68 18.84
C LEU A 185 9.75 -0.52 19.14
N LYS A 186 9.34 -0.85 20.37
CA LYS A 186 7.96 -0.71 20.84
C LYS A 186 7.48 0.72 20.77
N GLU A 187 8.25 1.68 21.29
CA GLU A 187 7.87 3.09 21.30
C GLU A 187 7.69 3.64 19.89
N ARG A 188 8.58 3.30 18.96
CA ARG A 188 8.43 3.70 17.55
C ARG A 188 7.19 3.09 16.91
N ALA A 189 6.89 1.83 17.18
CA ALA A 189 5.70 1.17 16.65
C ALA A 189 4.41 1.77 17.23
N ILE A 190 4.39 2.11 18.53
CA ILE A 190 3.28 2.81 19.17
C ILE A 190 3.04 4.17 18.52
N GLU A 191 4.09 4.96 18.31
CA GLU A 191 3.99 6.26 17.66
C GLU A 191 3.42 6.11 16.26
N LEU A 192 3.95 5.22 15.44
CA LEU A 192 3.47 4.97 14.08
C LEU A 192 1.96 4.67 14.05
N PHE A 193 1.52 3.73 14.86
CA PHE A 193 0.12 3.34 14.90
C PHE A 193 -0.80 4.44 15.47
N ASN A 194 -0.32 5.19 16.46
CA ASN A 194 -1.08 6.32 17.00
C ASN A 194 -1.23 7.45 15.99
N LEU A 195 -0.20 7.75 15.18
CA LEU A 195 -0.30 8.75 14.11
C LEU A 195 -1.40 8.36 13.10
N ILE A 196 -1.41 7.10 12.66
CA ILE A 196 -2.43 6.60 11.73
C ILE A 196 -3.82 6.65 12.39
N ARG A 197 -3.93 6.18 13.64
CA ARG A 197 -5.19 6.17 14.38
C ARG A 197 -5.74 7.59 14.58
N GLN A 198 -4.89 8.55 14.90
CA GLN A 198 -5.28 9.95 15.07
C GLN A 198 -5.79 10.54 13.76
N GLU A 199 -5.11 10.27 12.63
CA GLU A 199 -5.57 10.77 11.33
C GLU A 199 -6.95 10.21 10.94
N ILE A 200 -7.24 8.94 11.28
CA ILE A 200 -8.58 8.36 11.07
C ILE A 200 -9.61 9.10 11.93
N ILE A 201 -9.31 9.36 13.19
CA ILE A 201 -10.20 10.07 14.11
C ILE A 201 -10.47 11.49 13.61
N ASP A 202 -9.43 12.22 13.21
CA ASP A 202 -9.54 13.60 12.76
C ASP A 202 -10.38 13.75 11.49
N LYS A 203 -10.28 12.78 10.58
CA LYS A 203 -10.96 12.84 9.28
C LYS A 203 -12.33 12.16 9.26
N LEU A 204 -12.54 11.13 10.06
CA LEU A 204 -13.74 10.29 10.00
C LEU A 204 -14.54 10.24 11.32
N GLY A 205 -13.97 10.70 12.43
CA GLY A 205 -14.58 10.61 13.77
C GLY A 205 -14.24 9.28 14.48
N THR A 206 -14.38 9.30 15.80
CA THR A 206 -14.04 8.17 16.69
C THR A 206 -14.95 6.95 16.47
N GLU A 207 -16.17 7.17 16.04
CA GLU A 207 -17.16 6.12 15.73
C GLU A 207 -16.84 5.33 14.45
N ASN A 208 -15.88 5.81 13.68
CA ASN A 208 -15.49 5.21 12.39
C ASN A 208 -14.13 4.52 12.44
N LEU A 209 -13.68 4.10 13.62
CA LEU A 209 -12.43 3.33 13.73
C LEU A 209 -12.55 1.96 13.01
N PRO A 210 -11.45 1.45 12.45
CA PRO A 210 -11.46 0.18 11.74
C PRO A 210 -11.68 -1.00 12.71
N GLU A 211 -12.48 -1.96 12.30
CA GLU A 211 -12.71 -3.21 13.06
C GLU A 211 -11.63 -4.26 12.81
N ARG A 212 -10.89 -4.11 11.72
CA ARG A 212 -9.82 -5.03 11.31
C ARG A 212 -8.61 -4.28 10.79
N ILE A 213 -7.44 -4.77 11.16
CA ILE A 213 -6.14 -4.28 10.69
C ILE A 213 -5.45 -5.39 9.91
N VAL A 214 -4.96 -5.06 8.72
CA VAL A 214 -4.15 -5.96 7.89
C VAL A 214 -2.81 -5.32 7.67
N LEU A 215 -1.73 -5.97 8.12
CA LEU A 215 -0.37 -5.48 8.00
C LEU A 215 0.33 -6.15 6.83
N CYS A 216 1.03 -5.38 6.02
CA CYS A 216 1.88 -5.83 4.93
C CYS A 216 3.19 -5.01 4.88
N GLY A 217 4.03 -5.29 3.88
CA GLY A 217 5.35 -4.68 3.76
C GLY A 217 6.42 -5.30 4.65
N GLY A 218 7.69 -4.96 4.36
CA GLY A 218 8.85 -5.54 5.05
C GLY A 218 8.89 -5.22 6.54
N GLY A 219 8.46 -4.02 6.94
CA GLY A 219 8.42 -3.59 8.34
C GLY A 219 7.40 -4.37 9.18
N SER A 220 6.38 -4.96 8.56
CA SER A 220 5.40 -5.79 9.26
C SER A 220 5.95 -7.15 9.73
N LYS A 221 7.17 -7.52 9.32
CA LYS A 221 7.89 -8.69 9.83
C LYS A 221 8.45 -8.51 11.22
N LEU A 222 8.47 -7.28 11.76
CA LEU A 222 8.94 -7.04 13.11
C LEU A 222 8.12 -7.88 14.09
N GLU A 223 8.79 -8.74 14.84
CA GLU A 223 8.14 -9.60 15.80
C GLU A 223 7.41 -8.77 16.87
N GLY A 224 6.16 -9.12 17.17
CA GLY A 224 5.33 -8.39 18.13
C GLY A 224 4.51 -7.24 17.52
N ILE A 225 4.70 -6.87 16.25
CA ILE A 225 3.99 -5.74 15.63
C ILE A 225 2.46 -5.99 15.53
N VAL A 226 2.04 -7.24 15.28
CA VAL A 226 0.62 -7.61 15.15
C VAL A 226 -0.12 -7.49 16.49
N PRO A 227 0.32 -8.08 17.60
CA PRO A 227 -0.33 -7.88 18.90
C PRO A 227 -0.33 -6.41 19.32
N LEU A 228 0.72 -5.65 19.01
CA LEU A 228 0.77 -4.22 19.31
C LEU A 228 -0.26 -3.42 18.51
N SER A 229 -0.40 -3.69 17.21
CA SER A 229 -1.44 -3.04 16.40
C SER A 229 -2.84 -3.36 16.90
N ARG A 230 -3.08 -4.62 17.32
CA ARG A 230 -4.34 -5.04 17.93
C ARG A 230 -4.66 -4.25 19.21
N TYR A 231 -3.66 -4.04 20.03
CA TYR A 231 -3.79 -3.28 21.27
C TYR A 231 -4.13 -1.81 21.02
N ILE A 232 -3.43 -1.15 20.08
CA ILE A 232 -3.59 0.29 19.79
C ILE A 232 -4.94 0.59 19.12
N PHE A 233 -5.31 -0.21 18.12
CA PHE A 233 -6.56 0.00 17.37
C PHE A 233 -7.77 -0.64 18.05
N GLN A 234 -7.60 -1.47 19.07
CA GLN A 234 -8.68 -2.27 19.69
C GLN A 234 -9.46 -3.10 18.65
N ALA A 235 -8.74 -3.60 17.65
CA ALA A 235 -9.29 -4.27 16.48
C ALA A 235 -8.59 -5.60 16.20
N LYS A 236 -9.24 -6.50 15.47
CA LYS A 236 -8.59 -7.75 15.03
C LYS A 236 -7.48 -7.43 14.04
N SER A 237 -6.26 -7.91 14.31
CA SER A 237 -5.10 -7.65 13.45
C SER A 237 -4.50 -8.96 12.93
N ARG A 238 -4.05 -8.93 11.67
CA ARG A 238 -3.34 -10.04 11.01
C ARG A 238 -2.25 -9.52 10.07
N LEU A 239 -1.29 -10.37 9.78
CA LEU A 239 -0.41 -10.18 8.62
C LEU A 239 -1.13 -10.60 7.34
N ILE A 240 -0.70 -10.02 6.23
CA ILE A 240 -1.09 -10.53 4.93
C ILE A 240 -0.52 -11.94 4.72
N ASP A 241 -1.33 -12.84 4.17
CA ASP A 241 -0.89 -14.19 3.81
C ASP A 241 -0.89 -14.33 2.29
N SER A 242 0.26 -14.74 1.73
CA SER A 242 0.43 -15.01 0.31
C SER A 242 -0.50 -16.10 -0.22
N LYS A 243 -0.88 -17.05 0.64
CA LYS A 243 -1.81 -18.14 0.31
C LYS A 243 -3.20 -17.67 -0.11
N ASN A 244 -3.60 -16.47 0.30
CA ASN A 244 -4.89 -15.87 -0.03
C ASN A 244 -4.89 -15.16 -1.39
N ILE A 245 -3.72 -14.96 -2.01
CA ILE A 245 -3.62 -14.36 -3.33
C ILE A 245 -3.67 -15.47 -4.36
N LYS A 246 -4.86 -15.74 -4.87
CA LYS A 246 -5.20 -16.88 -5.75
C LYS A 246 -4.41 -17.00 -7.06
N PHE A 247 -3.49 -16.08 -7.35
CA PHE A 247 -2.95 -15.94 -8.71
C PHE A 247 -1.73 -16.79 -9.06
N LEU A 248 -0.95 -17.31 -8.08
CA LEU A 248 0.35 -17.89 -8.42
C LEU A 248 0.72 -19.23 -7.75
N GLY A 249 -0.05 -19.74 -6.82
CA GLY A 249 0.24 -21.05 -6.20
C GLY A 249 1.60 -21.16 -5.46
N GLU A 250 2.36 -20.07 -5.39
CA GLU A 250 3.68 -20.01 -4.76
C GLU A 250 3.63 -19.13 -3.50
N ASN A 251 4.39 -19.50 -2.48
CA ASN A 251 4.60 -18.68 -1.29
C ASN A 251 5.49 -17.47 -1.65
N LEU A 252 4.87 -16.34 -1.95
CA LEU A 252 5.60 -15.10 -2.24
C LEU A 252 5.98 -14.38 -0.95
N PRO A 253 7.16 -13.73 -0.92
CA PRO A 253 7.56 -12.93 0.22
C PRO A 253 6.63 -11.72 0.39
N ILE A 254 6.40 -11.32 1.64
CA ILE A 254 5.46 -10.26 2.01
C ILE A 254 5.78 -8.93 1.31
N GLU A 255 7.05 -8.68 1.01
CA GLU A 255 7.53 -7.50 0.28
C GLU A 255 7.09 -7.46 -1.19
N SER A 256 6.71 -8.59 -1.76
CA SER A 256 6.25 -8.70 -3.15
C SER A 256 4.74 -8.50 -3.30
N MET A 257 3.99 -8.43 -2.22
CA MET A 257 2.53 -8.45 -2.24
C MET A 257 1.94 -7.29 -3.03
N ILE A 258 2.51 -6.08 -2.89
CA ILE A 258 2.03 -4.90 -3.62
C ILE A 258 2.32 -5.02 -5.12
N ALA A 259 3.50 -5.49 -5.50
CA ALA A 259 3.83 -5.70 -6.91
C ALA A 259 2.90 -6.72 -7.56
N MET A 260 2.52 -7.77 -6.83
CA MET A 260 1.56 -8.76 -7.27
C MET A 260 0.14 -8.21 -7.37
N ALA A 261 -0.27 -7.41 -6.40
CA ALA A 261 -1.54 -6.71 -6.43
C ALA A 261 -1.63 -5.76 -7.63
N LEU A 262 -0.54 -5.04 -7.94
CA LEU A 262 -0.45 -4.17 -9.11
C LEU A 262 -0.54 -4.97 -10.43
N ALA A 263 0.15 -6.10 -10.53
CA ALA A 263 0.06 -6.97 -11.70
C ALA A 263 -1.37 -7.48 -11.93
N SER A 264 -2.06 -7.87 -10.85
CA SER A 264 -3.47 -8.28 -10.89
C SER A 264 -4.39 -7.12 -11.29
N TYR A 265 -4.12 -5.92 -10.82
CA TYR A 265 -4.85 -4.71 -11.21
C TYR A 265 -4.69 -4.42 -12.69
N CYS A 266 -3.48 -4.42 -13.23
CA CYS A 266 -3.21 -4.19 -14.66
C CYS A 266 -3.91 -5.22 -15.56
N HIS A 267 -3.97 -6.49 -15.11
CA HIS A 267 -4.71 -7.53 -15.82
C HIS A 267 -6.22 -7.24 -15.88
N ASN A 268 -6.81 -6.83 -14.78
CA ASN A 268 -8.26 -6.59 -14.67
C ASN A 268 -8.71 -5.29 -15.36
N ILE A 269 -7.83 -4.29 -15.52
CA ILE A 269 -8.15 -3.05 -16.26
C ILE A 269 -8.41 -3.31 -17.73
N ASN A 270 -7.74 -4.29 -18.35
CA ASN A 270 -8.01 -4.68 -19.72
C ASN A 270 -9.44 -5.23 -19.90
N ILE A 271 -10.15 -5.50 -18.81
CA ILE A 271 -11.50 -6.08 -18.76
C ILE A 271 -12.58 -5.06 -18.38
N SER A 272 -12.24 -3.97 -17.64
CA SER A 272 -13.22 -2.98 -17.18
C SER A 272 -12.70 -1.54 -17.30
N THR A 273 -13.36 -0.73 -18.15
CA THR A 273 -12.95 0.64 -18.51
C THR A 273 -13.35 1.74 -17.51
N ASP A 274 -13.75 1.45 -16.28
CA ASP A 274 -14.62 2.39 -15.56
C ASP A 274 -13.93 3.44 -14.65
N TYR A 275 -12.62 3.44 -14.38
CA TYR A 275 -12.06 4.37 -13.38
C TYR A 275 -10.71 5.04 -13.70
N ILE A 276 -10.28 5.09 -14.96
CA ILE A 276 -9.01 5.73 -15.29
C ILE A 276 -9.25 7.00 -16.12
N LEU A 277 -8.93 8.14 -15.51
CA LEU A 277 -8.71 9.37 -16.26
C LEU A 277 -7.44 9.21 -17.10
N LYS A 278 -7.59 9.02 -18.39
CA LYS A 278 -6.45 9.12 -19.33
C LYS A 278 -5.85 10.51 -19.17
N SER A 279 -4.62 10.60 -18.69
CA SER A 279 -3.79 11.78 -18.94
C SER A 279 -3.74 11.95 -20.45
N SER A 280 -4.09 13.16 -20.94
CA SER A 280 -4.21 13.47 -22.35
C SER A 280 -2.86 13.37 -23.07
N ALA A 281 -2.45 12.17 -23.45
CA ALA A 281 -1.43 11.94 -24.46
C ALA A 281 -2.11 11.94 -25.82
N LYS A 282 -1.71 12.83 -26.68
CA LYS A 282 -2.16 12.93 -28.10
C LYS A 282 -2.00 11.57 -28.74
N SER A 283 -3.13 10.91 -29.04
CA SER A 283 -3.17 9.68 -29.81
C SER A 283 -3.11 10.00 -31.31
N THR A 284 -2.03 9.59 -31.95
CA THR A 284 -2.05 9.30 -33.39
C THR A 284 -2.69 7.91 -33.58
N SER A 285 -3.89 7.91 -34.12
CA SER A 285 -4.63 6.69 -34.46
C SER A 285 -3.95 5.92 -35.58
N LYS A 286 -3.70 4.63 -35.37
CA LYS A 286 -3.64 3.64 -36.45
C LYS A 286 -4.62 2.51 -36.14
N ASN A 287 -5.64 2.43 -36.98
CA ASN A 287 -6.64 1.36 -37.03
C ASN A 287 -5.97 0.00 -37.27
N THR A 288 -6.17 -0.93 -36.37
CA THR A 288 -6.01 -2.36 -36.67
C THR A 288 -7.33 -3.08 -36.36
N LYS A 289 -7.91 -3.66 -37.38
CA LYS A 289 -9.13 -4.49 -37.30
C LYS A 289 -8.83 -5.75 -36.51
N VAL A 290 -9.64 -5.99 -35.48
CA VAL A 290 -9.62 -7.26 -34.74
C VAL A 290 -10.65 -8.19 -35.38
N SER A 291 -10.19 -9.35 -35.86
CA SER A 291 -11.01 -10.45 -36.30
C SER A 291 -11.52 -11.27 -35.12
N THR A 292 -12.81 -11.45 -35.03
CA THR A 292 -13.49 -12.38 -34.11
C THR A 292 -13.27 -13.82 -34.57
N GLY A 293 -12.83 -14.69 -33.69
CA GLY A 293 -12.81 -16.14 -33.91
C GLY A 293 -12.09 -16.92 -32.82
N ASN A 294 -12.84 -17.78 -32.18
CA ASN A 294 -12.50 -19.03 -31.48
C ASN A 294 -12.51 -19.07 -29.96
N ASP A 295 -13.41 -19.91 -29.49
CA ASP A 295 -13.56 -20.46 -28.14
C ASP A 295 -12.25 -20.93 -27.53
N LEU A 296 -11.79 -20.23 -26.50
CA LEU A 296 -10.70 -20.66 -25.63
C LEU A 296 -11.29 -21.16 -24.31
N THR A 297 -11.16 -22.44 -24.03
CA THR A 297 -11.54 -23.04 -22.76
C THR A 297 -10.75 -22.44 -21.60
N LEU A 298 -11.40 -22.26 -20.43
CA LEU A 298 -10.84 -21.66 -19.21
C LEU A 298 -9.47 -22.26 -18.78
N GLU A 299 -9.21 -23.53 -19.05
CA GLU A 299 -7.93 -24.19 -18.76
C GLU A 299 -6.74 -23.68 -19.63
N LYS A 300 -6.98 -23.37 -20.89
CA LYS A 300 -5.94 -22.79 -21.78
C LYS A 300 -5.64 -21.32 -21.43
N ILE A 301 -6.62 -20.62 -20.84
CA ILE A 301 -6.42 -19.26 -20.34
C ILE A 301 -5.56 -19.29 -19.08
N GLY A 302 -5.79 -20.22 -18.16
CA GLY A 302 -5.02 -20.38 -16.93
C GLY A 302 -3.53 -20.66 -17.17
N SER A 303 -3.19 -21.57 -18.09
CA SER A 303 -1.79 -21.92 -18.39
C SER A 303 -1.04 -20.79 -19.12
N LYS A 304 -1.70 -20.07 -20.04
CA LYS A 304 -1.13 -18.88 -20.68
C LYS A 304 -0.92 -17.72 -19.69
N LEU A 305 -1.84 -17.57 -18.73
CA LEU A 305 -1.74 -16.58 -17.67
C LEU A 305 -0.55 -16.84 -16.75
N GLN A 306 -0.37 -18.08 -16.28
CA GLN A 306 0.79 -18.48 -15.47
C GLN A 306 2.12 -18.20 -16.17
N PHE A 307 2.21 -18.50 -17.46
CA PHE A 307 3.41 -18.21 -18.25
C PHE A 307 3.66 -16.70 -18.40
N SER A 308 2.63 -15.90 -18.67
CA SER A 308 2.74 -14.44 -18.82
C SER A 308 3.12 -13.77 -17.50
N VAL A 309 2.56 -14.20 -16.38
CA VAL A 309 2.87 -13.65 -15.05
C VAL A 309 4.27 -14.05 -14.61
N LYS A 310 4.70 -15.30 -14.85
CA LYS A 310 6.07 -15.74 -14.57
C LYS A 310 7.09 -14.91 -15.36
N MET A 311 6.85 -14.67 -16.64
CA MET A 311 7.69 -13.83 -17.49
C MET A 311 7.69 -12.35 -17.04
N LEU A 312 6.57 -11.85 -16.51
CA LEU A 312 6.48 -10.50 -15.94
C LEU A 312 7.31 -10.38 -14.66
N ILE A 313 7.24 -11.37 -13.78
CA ILE A 313 8.03 -11.42 -12.54
C ILE A 313 9.53 -11.46 -12.85
N GLU A 314 9.95 -12.30 -13.79
CA GLU A 314 11.34 -12.37 -14.22
C GLU A 314 11.82 -11.01 -14.78
N LYS A 315 10.99 -10.33 -15.58
CA LYS A 315 11.28 -8.98 -16.06
C LYS A 315 11.34 -7.95 -14.93
N ILE A 316 10.44 -7.98 -13.95
CA ILE A 316 10.46 -7.09 -12.78
C ILE A 316 11.73 -7.30 -11.96
N ILE A 317 12.16 -8.55 -11.75
CA ILE A 317 13.41 -8.87 -11.05
C ILE A 317 14.62 -8.33 -11.81
N ILE A 318 14.66 -8.52 -13.14
CA ILE A 318 15.73 -7.99 -14.00
C ILE A 318 15.77 -6.45 -13.94
N ILE A 319 14.62 -5.80 -13.99
CA ILE A 319 14.49 -4.34 -13.92
C ILE A 319 14.92 -3.84 -12.54
N SER A 320 14.49 -4.47 -11.45
CA SER A 320 14.91 -4.14 -10.09
C SER A 320 16.44 -4.21 -9.94
N ASN A 321 17.06 -5.24 -10.50
CA ASN A 321 18.51 -5.42 -10.50
C ASN A 321 19.24 -4.37 -11.37
N LYS A 322 18.66 -3.96 -12.51
CA LYS A 322 19.18 -2.85 -13.32
C LYS A 322 19.08 -1.51 -12.63
N ILE A 323 17.94 -1.21 -12.00
CA ILE A 323 17.72 0.02 -11.22
C ILE A 323 18.72 0.09 -10.05
N LYS A 324 18.91 -0.99 -9.30
CA LYS A 324 19.94 -1.06 -8.24
C LYS A 324 21.37 -0.83 -8.76
N LYS A 325 21.64 -1.13 -10.02
CA LYS A 325 22.95 -0.89 -10.64
C LYS A 325 23.15 0.54 -11.14
N ILE A 326 22.05 1.26 -11.42
CA ILE A 326 22.05 2.68 -11.83
C ILE A 326 22.11 3.61 -10.59
N LEU A 327 21.55 3.16 -9.46
CA LEU A 327 21.52 3.91 -8.21
C LEU A 327 22.74 3.70 -7.30
N LYS A 328 23.72 2.88 -7.72
CA LYS A 328 25.07 2.77 -7.17
C LYS A 328 26.05 3.60 -7.99
#